data_065d739efb99ae6871bb4611fd90f86f
#
_entry.id   065d739efb99ae6871bb4611fd90f86f
#
_cell.length_a   1.000
_cell.length_b   1.000
_cell.length_c   1.000
_cell.angle_alpha   90.00
_cell.angle_beta   90.00
_cell.angle_gamma   90.00
#
_symmetry.space_group_name_H-M   'P 1'
#
loop_
_entity.id
_entity.type
_entity.pdbx_description
1 polymer ?
#
loop_
_entity_poly.entity_id
_entity_poly.type
_entity_poly.pdbx_seq_one_letter_code
_entity_poly.pdbx_strand_id
1 'polypeptide(L)'
;MINQPLVSFIIPVYNLDPEMIRECLESIMALSLSKQEREIIVIDDGSEFTPLNNLPDICDDIIYIRQCNQGQSAARNVGLRMATGRFVQFVDGDDRLIRAPYEHCLDIARYHNPDLVFFKSTQDDK
;
A
#
# COMPACT_ATOMS: atom_id res chain seq x y z
N MET A 1 3.51 -2.93 -25.42
CA MET A 1 2.47 -2.21 -24.67
C MET A 1 2.87 -2.08 -23.22
N ILE A 2 2.73 -0.91 -22.66
CA ILE A 2 3.09 -0.67 -21.28
C ILE A 2 1.86 -0.86 -20.41
N ASN A 3 1.98 -1.73 -19.41
CA ASN A 3 0.92 -1.97 -18.47
C ASN A 3 1.22 -1.15 -17.21
N GLN A 4 0.62 0.01 -17.13
CA GLN A 4 0.76 0.84 -15.95
C GLN A 4 -0.23 0.36 -14.88
N PRO A 5 0.23 0.13 -13.64
CA PRO A 5 -0.72 -0.19 -12.56
C PRO A 5 -1.72 0.96 -12.38
N LEU A 6 -2.92 0.61 -11.98
CA LEU A 6 -3.90 1.64 -11.65
C LEU A 6 -3.51 2.35 -10.37
N VAL A 7 -3.08 1.62 -9.34
CA VAL A 7 -2.75 2.18 -8.04
C VAL A 7 -1.41 1.63 -7.55
N SER A 8 -0.57 2.52 -7.06
CA SER A 8 0.61 2.16 -6.27
C SER A 8 0.29 2.41 -4.80
N PHE A 9 0.33 1.36 -4.00
CA PHE A 9 0.12 1.46 -2.56
C PHE A 9 1.48 1.61 -1.90
N ILE A 10 1.65 2.68 -1.15
CA ILE A 10 2.92 2.99 -0.46
C ILE A 10 2.69 2.81 1.02
N ILE A 11 3.43 1.88 1.63
CA ILE A 11 3.21 1.45 3.01
C ILE A 11 4.50 1.64 3.79
N PRO A 12 4.65 2.76 4.50
CA PRO A 12 5.79 2.92 5.39
C PRO A 12 5.57 2.09 6.65
N VAL A 13 6.62 1.39 7.09
CA VAL A 13 6.57 0.59 8.32
C VAL A 13 7.80 0.86 9.17
N TYR A 14 7.63 0.80 10.48
CA TYR A 14 8.72 0.93 11.42
C TYR A 14 8.36 0.20 12.72
N ASN A 15 9.07 -0.87 13.01
CA ASN A 15 8.89 -1.66 14.26
C ASN A 15 7.44 -2.07 14.51
N LEU A 16 6.72 -2.41 13.43
CA LEU A 16 5.34 -2.86 13.56
C LEU A 16 5.27 -4.37 13.72
N ASP A 17 4.23 -4.81 14.43
CA ASP A 17 3.92 -6.22 14.56
C ASP A 17 3.67 -6.81 13.18
N PRO A 18 4.33 -7.92 12.82
CA PRO A 18 4.11 -8.56 11.51
C PRO A 18 2.65 -8.89 11.22
N GLU A 19 1.86 -9.21 12.24
CA GLU A 19 0.44 -9.50 12.03
C GLU A 19 -0.35 -8.25 11.61
N MET A 20 0.01 -7.09 12.12
CA MET A 20 -0.60 -5.84 11.67
C MET A 20 -0.28 -5.56 10.21
N ILE A 21 0.98 -5.80 9.83
CA ILE A 21 1.41 -5.62 8.45
C ILE A 21 0.67 -6.62 7.55
N ARG A 22 0.52 -7.87 7.99
CA ARG A 22 -0.23 -8.87 7.23
C ARG A 22 -1.67 -8.41 6.99
N GLU A 23 -2.34 -7.92 8.02
CA GLU A 23 -3.72 -7.45 7.87
C GLU A 23 -3.83 -6.29 6.88
N CYS A 24 -2.88 -5.36 6.95
CA CYS A 24 -2.82 -4.25 6.02
C CYS A 24 -2.68 -4.76 4.58
N LEU A 25 -1.71 -5.64 4.34
CA LEU A 25 -1.43 -6.15 3.00
C LEU A 25 -2.59 -6.99 2.47
N GLU A 26 -3.17 -7.83 3.32
CA GLU A 26 -4.30 -8.65 2.89
C GLU A 26 -5.52 -7.81 2.54
N SER A 27 -5.72 -6.68 3.22
CA SER A 27 -6.83 -5.79 2.88
C SER A 27 -6.65 -5.19 1.48
N ILE A 28 -5.42 -4.95 1.07
CA ILE A 28 -5.13 -4.48 -0.29
C ILE A 28 -5.31 -5.61 -1.30
N MET A 29 -4.82 -6.79 -0.98
CA MET A 29 -4.90 -7.94 -1.87
C MET A 29 -6.33 -8.45 -2.06
N ALA A 30 -7.22 -8.13 -1.13
CA ALA A 30 -8.63 -8.49 -1.23
C ALA A 30 -9.41 -7.58 -2.19
N LEU A 31 -8.83 -6.48 -2.63
CA LEU A 31 -9.48 -5.57 -3.57
C LEU A 31 -9.59 -6.20 -4.95
N SER A 32 -10.56 -5.71 -5.73
CA SER A 32 -10.78 -6.19 -7.10
C SER A 32 -9.76 -5.59 -8.06
N LEU A 33 -8.48 -5.86 -7.78
CA LEU A 33 -7.37 -5.43 -8.60
C LEU A 33 -6.53 -6.66 -8.93
N SER A 34 -6.20 -6.83 -10.20
CA SER A 34 -5.24 -7.87 -10.58
C SER A 34 -3.84 -7.46 -10.16
N LYS A 35 -2.90 -8.40 -10.23
CA LYS A 35 -1.52 -8.09 -9.89
C LYS A 35 -0.92 -7.04 -10.82
N GLN A 36 -1.42 -6.95 -12.04
CA GLN A 36 -0.96 -5.95 -13.00
C GLN A 36 -1.57 -4.58 -12.75
N GLU A 37 -2.69 -4.52 -12.03
CA GLU A 37 -3.38 -3.26 -11.77
C GLU A 37 -2.92 -2.60 -10.47
N ARG A 38 -2.13 -3.32 -9.67
CA ARG A 38 -1.67 -2.79 -8.39
C ARG A 38 -0.16 -2.95 -8.25
N GLU A 39 0.43 -2.02 -7.52
CA GLU A 39 1.83 -2.08 -7.12
C GLU A 39 1.86 -1.87 -5.62
N ILE A 40 2.47 -2.78 -4.88
CA ILE A 40 2.53 -2.69 -3.42
C ILE A 40 3.98 -2.45 -3.04
N ILE A 41 4.26 -1.29 -2.45
CA ILE A 41 5.61 -0.88 -2.08
C ILE A 41 5.66 -0.70 -0.57
N VAL A 42 6.42 -1.55 0.10
CA VAL A 42 6.63 -1.47 1.55
C VAL A 42 7.99 -0.84 1.79
N ILE A 43 8.01 0.27 2.50
CA ILE A 43 9.26 0.95 2.86
C ILE A 43 9.50 0.74 4.35
N ASP A 44 10.49 -0.07 4.67
CA ASP A 44 10.87 -0.32 6.06
C ASP A 44 11.87 0.74 6.50
N ASP A 45 11.47 1.59 7.40
CA ASP A 45 12.26 2.72 7.86
C ASP A 45 13.22 2.31 8.97
N GLY A 46 13.90 1.19 8.81
CA GLY A 46 14.94 0.76 9.73
C GLY A 46 14.44 0.01 10.94
N SER A 47 13.42 -0.84 10.77
CA SER A 47 12.93 -1.69 11.85
C SER A 47 14.06 -2.56 12.43
N GLU A 48 13.95 -2.88 13.70
CA GLU A 48 14.94 -3.73 14.38
C GLU A 48 14.92 -5.16 13.85
N PHE A 49 13.82 -5.58 13.24
CA PHE A 49 13.69 -6.90 12.65
C PHE A 49 13.08 -6.75 11.26
N THR A 50 13.22 -7.77 10.43
CA THR A 50 12.67 -7.75 9.08
C THR A 50 11.25 -8.31 9.13
N PRO A 51 10.23 -7.45 9.02
CA PRO A 51 8.85 -7.89 9.27
C PRO A 51 8.34 -8.90 8.25
N LEU A 52 8.83 -8.84 7.02
CA LEU A 52 8.33 -9.75 5.97
C LEU A 52 8.92 -11.15 6.07
N ASN A 53 9.92 -11.38 6.91
CA ASN A 53 10.45 -12.73 7.12
C ASN A 53 9.40 -13.69 7.64
N ASN A 54 8.39 -13.16 8.33
CA ASN A 54 7.31 -13.96 8.88
C ASN A 54 6.12 -14.06 7.94
N LEU A 55 6.24 -13.53 6.72
CA LEU A 55 5.13 -13.45 5.77
C LEU A 55 5.56 -13.95 4.39
N PRO A 56 6.18 -15.14 4.30
CA PRO A 56 6.71 -15.59 2.99
C PRO A 56 5.62 -15.85 1.96
N ASP A 57 4.42 -16.13 2.39
CA ASP A 57 3.31 -16.45 1.51
C ASP A 57 2.82 -15.23 0.71
N ILE A 58 3.14 -14.01 1.14
CA ILE A 58 2.68 -12.81 0.46
C ILE A 58 3.81 -11.95 -0.09
N CYS A 59 5.07 -12.34 0.12
CA CYS A 59 6.22 -11.53 -0.27
C CYS A 59 6.40 -11.40 -1.78
N ASP A 60 5.95 -12.37 -2.56
CA ASP A 60 6.20 -12.39 -4.00
C ASP A 60 5.50 -11.26 -4.74
N ASP A 61 4.47 -10.68 -4.13
CA ASP A 61 3.65 -9.65 -4.75
C ASP A 61 4.00 -8.26 -4.23
N ILE A 62 5.14 -8.11 -3.56
CA ILE A 62 5.49 -6.90 -2.84
C ILE A 62 6.89 -6.44 -3.19
N ILE A 63 7.03 -5.14 -3.41
CA ILE A 63 8.34 -4.49 -3.51
C ILE A 63 8.71 -4.05 -2.09
N TYR A 64 9.78 -4.63 -1.55
CA TYR A 64 10.20 -4.32 -0.19
C TYR A 64 11.52 -3.56 -0.24
N ILE A 65 11.55 -2.37 0.38
CA ILE A 65 12.73 -1.53 0.44
C ILE A 65 13.02 -1.19 1.89
N ARG A 66 14.25 -1.42 2.30
CA ARG A 66 14.68 -1.06 3.64
C ARG A 66 15.63 0.12 3.57
N GLN A 67 15.47 1.07 4.48
CA GLN A 67 16.33 2.23 4.58
C GLN A 67 16.73 2.45 6.03
N CYS A 68 17.77 3.27 6.25
CA CYS A 68 18.12 3.72 7.59
C CYS A 68 16.98 4.60 8.12
N ASN A 69 16.73 4.55 9.42
CA ASN A 69 15.65 5.31 10.02
C ASN A 69 15.80 6.80 9.70
N GLN A 70 14.85 7.35 8.97
CA GLN A 70 14.85 8.75 8.56
C GLN A 70 13.47 9.39 8.74
N GLY A 71 12.51 8.64 9.28
CA GLY A 71 11.18 9.15 9.51
C GLY A 71 10.19 8.76 8.44
N GLN A 72 8.93 8.86 8.80
CA GLN A 72 7.82 8.40 7.96
C GLN A 72 7.71 9.22 6.67
N SER A 73 7.98 10.52 6.74
CA SER A 73 7.91 11.37 5.56
C SER A 73 8.97 10.99 4.53
N ALA A 74 10.19 10.66 5.00
CA ALA A 74 11.25 10.20 4.11
C ALA A 74 10.88 8.89 3.45
N ALA A 75 10.29 7.96 4.21
CA ALA A 75 9.83 6.68 3.67
C ALA A 75 8.77 6.87 2.60
N ARG A 76 7.79 7.73 2.84
CA ARG A 76 6.76 8.04 1.84
C ARG A 76 7.36 8.62 0.58
N ASN A 77 8.35 9.50 0.70
CA ASN A 77 9.00 10.10 -0.45
C ASN A 77 9.76 9.06 -1.29
N VAL A 78 10.40 8.09 -0.63
CA VAL A 78 11.04 7.00 -1.35
C VAL A 78 10.00 6.21 -2.15
N GLY A 79 8.88 5.88 -1.52
CA GLY A 79 7.81 5.18 -2.20
C GLY A 79 7.26 5.96 -3.39
N LEU A 80 7.09 7.26 -3.24
CA LEU A 80 6.62 8.11 -4.34
C LEU A 80 7.58 8.07 -5.54
N ARG A 81 8.87 8.10 -5.29
CA ARG A 81 9.85 8.04 -6.38
C ARG A 81 9.84 6.71 -7.10
N MET A 82 9.46 5.65 -6.38
CA MET A 82 9.41 4.30 -6.95
C MET A 82 8.08 4.00 -7.66
N ALA A 83 7.02 4.71 -7.29
CA ALA A 83 5.68 4.40 -7.74
C ALA A 83 5.53 4.60 -9.25
N THR A 84 4.90 3.64 -9.91
CA THR A 84 4.64 3.69 -11.35
C THR A 84 3.15 3.71 -11.66
N GLY A 85 2.30 3.60 -10.65
CA GLY A 85 0.86 3.57 -10.83
C GLY A 85 0.31 4.92 -11.26
N ARG A 86 -0.86 4.87 -11.86
CA ARG A 86 -1.57 6.08 -12.26
C ARG A 86 -2.02 6.89 -11.04
N PHE A 87 -2.42 6.19 -9.98
CA PHE A 87 -2.77 6.81 -8.71
C PHE A 87 -1.85 6.27 -7.62
N VAL A 88 -1.69 7.05 -6.57
CA VAL A 88 -0.89 6.67 -5.41
C VAL A 88 -1.78 6.68 -4.18
N GLN A 89 -1.69 5.64 -3.38
CA GLN A 89 -2.41 5.54 -2.11
C GLN A 89 -1.40 5.26 -1.00
N PHE A 90 -1.33 6.16 -0.03
CA PHE A 90 -0.55 5.90 1.18
C PHE A 90 -1.41 5.13 2.17
N VAL A 91 -0.83 4.08 2.75
CA VAL A 91 -1.50 3.28 3.79
C VAL A 91 -0.48 3.03 4.89
N ASP A 92 -0.80 3.42 6.12
CA ASP A 92 0.09 3.10 7.23
C ASP A 92 0.05 1.59 7.49
N GLY A 93 1.21 1.03 7.88
CA GLY A 93 1.35 -0.40 8.02
C GLY A 93 0.50 -1.05 9.10
N ASP A 94 -0.03 -0.25 10.02
CA ASP A 94 -0.95 -0.73 11.06
C ASP A 94 -2.42 -0.43 10.74
N ASP A 95 -2.70 0.07 9.54
CA ASP A 95 -4.05 0.32 9.07
C ASP A 95 -4.47 -0.75 8.07
N ARG A 96 -5.74 -0.72 7.70
CA ARG A 96 -6.26 -1.60 6.66
C ARG A 96 -7.34 -0.86 5.88
N LEU A 97 -7.51 -1.26 4.63
CA LEU A 97 -8.53 -0.67 3.78
C LEU A 97 -9.87 -1.35 4.02
N ILE A 98 -10.92 -0.55 4.03
CA ILE A 98 -12.29 -1.08 4.10
C ILE A 98 -12.74 -1.30 2.67
N ARG A 99 -13.06 -2.54 2.35
CA ARG A 99 -13.22 -2.98 0.97
C ARG A 99 -14.30 -2.23 0.21
N ALA A 100 -15.53 -2.19 0.73
CA ALA A 100 -16.65 -1.66 -0.05
C ALA A 100 -16.48 -0.19 -0.43
N PRO A 101 -16.16 0.73 0.51
CA PRO A 101 -15.91 2.11 0.11
C PRO A 101 -14.73 2.27 -0.83
N TYR A 102 -13.68 1.49 -0.63
CA TYR A 102 -12.50 1.61 -1.47
C TYR A 102 -12.76 1.11 -2.88
N GLU A 103 -13.55 0.03 -3.02
CA GLU A 103 -13.96 -0.45 -4.33
C GLU A 103 -14.72 0.61 -5.10
N HIS A 104 -15.56 1.37 -4.41
CA HIS A 104 -16.27 2.48 -5.04
C HIS A 104 -15.30 3.53 -5.56
N CYS A 105 -14.25 3.86 -4.80
CA CYS A 105 -13.23 4.79 -5.24
C CYS A 105 -12.46 4.25 -6.45
N LEU A 106 -12.18 2.95 -6.48
CA LEU A 106 -11.52 2.32 -7.62
C LEU A 106 -12.38 2.43 -8.88
N ASP A 107 -13.69 2.27 -8.76
CA ASP A 107 -14.57 2.43 -9.91
C ASP A 107 -14.53 3.86 -10.45
N ILE A 108 -14.52 4.84 -9.56
CA ILE A 108 -14.38 6.23 -9.97
C ILE A 108 -13.05 6.44 -10.69
N ALA A 109 -11.97 5.89 -10.15
CA ALA A 109 -10.65 6.02 -10.77
C ALA A 109 -10.61 5.38 -12.15
N ARG A 110 -11.22 4.21 -12.32
CA ARG A 110 -11.21 3.49 -13.59
C ARG A 110 -12.02 4.16 -14.67
N TYR A 111 -13.23 4.59 -14.31
CA TYR A 111 -14.22 4.93 -15.32
C TYR A 111 -14.36 6.42 -15.54
N HIS A 112 -13.92 7.25 -14.62
CA HIS A 112 -14.05 8.69 -14.72
C HIS A 112 -12.72 9.41 -14.93
N ASN A 113 -11.60 8.69 -14.80
CA ASN A 113 -10.26 9.22 -15.04
C ASN A 113 -9.99 10.56 -14.35
N PRO A 114 -10.27 10.69 -13.05
CA PRO A 114 -10.06 11.95 -12.35
C PRO A 114 -8.58 12.18 -12.06
N ASP A 115 -8.20 13.42 -11.75
CA ASP A 115 -6.87 13.70 -11.27
C ASP A 115 -6.67 13.26 -9.82
N LEU A 116 -7.75 13.25 -9.05
CA LEU A 116 -7.69 12.97 -7.62
C LEU A 116 -9.01 12.38 -7.17
N VAL A 117 -8.94 11.41 -6.26
CA VAL A 117 -10.11 10.81 -5.65
C VAL A 117 -10.01 10.99 -4.14
N PHE A 118 -11.05 11.57 -3.54
CA PHE A 118 -11.14 11.68 -2.10
C PHE A 118 -12.19 10.73 -1.56
N PHE A 119 -11.94 10.20 -0.39
CA PHE A 119 -12.96 9.50 0.37
C PHE A 119 -12.75 9.80 1.84
N LYS A 120 -13.84 9.75 2.59
CA LYS A 120 -13.82 10.05 4.01
C LYS A 120 -13.30 8.83 4.77
N SER A 121 -12.27 9.03 5.58
CA SER A 121 -11.81 7.94 6.44
C SER A 121 -12.77 7.78 7.61
N THR A 122 -12.84 6.59 8.14
CA THR A 122 -13.67 6.28 9.29
C THR A 122 -12.81 5.64 10.36
N GLN A 123 -13.15 5.90 11.62
CA GLN A 123 -12.39 5.40 12.74
C GLN A 123 -13.16 4.41 13.59
N ASP A 124 -14.38 4.11 13.22
CA ASP A 124 -15.25 3.23 13.99
C ASP A 124 -15.43 1.86 13.34
N ASP A 125 -14.54 1.52 12.46
CA ASP A 125 -14.54 0.26 11.72
C ASP A 125 -13.77 -0.84 12.44
N LYS A 126 -13.53 -0.63 13.69
CA LYS A 126 -12.74 -1.55 14.49
C LYS A 126 -13.45 -2.82 14.83
#